data_80f943d75a1ade233c67c06de765ff3f
#
_entry.id   80f943d75a1ade233c67c06de765ff3f
#
_cell.length_a   1.000
_cell.length_b   1.000
_cell.length_c   1.000
_cell.angle_alpha   90.00
_cell.angle_beta   90.00
_cell.angle_gamma   90.00
#
_symmetry.space_group_name_H-M   'P 1'
#
loop_
_entity.id
_entity.type
_entity.pdbx_description
1 polymer ?
#
loop_
_entity_poly.entity_id
_entity_poly.type
_entity_poly.pdbx_seq_one_letter_code
_entity_poly.pdbx_strand_id
1 'polypeptide(L)'
;MNVSLISTSWTPLISDPGSNIVKILIENHIDPISIPGPCSIISALTLSSLDISNFLYLGFLPKNPQKIQKILDKKLYLGIPIVILASSRELIRLLDILDASYKETFLSISKEISKINEGTRRGKIIDIIQYKEHDFFKKGEFIIVVENLVKKDLDSDLEGIETLLKSLKKEGLTLKQSVNIVKEYCKISKKIIYNQALKVWNEK
;
A
#
# COMPACT_ATOMS: atom_id res chain seq x y z
N MET A 1 24.61 36.35 3.93
CA MET A 1 23.39 36.45 3.12
C MET A 1 22.49 35.28 3.52
N ASN A 2 21.21 35.51 3.80
CA ASN A 2 20.27 34.43 4.10
C ASN A 2 19.53 34.06 2.84
N VAL A 3 19.38 32.76 2.60
CA VAL A 3 18.67 32.20 1.44
C VAL A 3 17.61 31.23 1.93
N SER A 4 16.41 31.23 1.32
CA SER A 4 15.31 30.32 1.66
C SER A 4 14.93 29.49 0.45
N LEU A 5 14.75 28.18 0.66
CA LEU A 5 14.14 27.28 -0.32
C LEU A 5 12.67 27.13 0.02
N ILE A 6 11.80 27.47 -0.92
CA ILE A 6 10.34 27.40 -0.76
C ILE A 6 9.73 26.56 -1.87
N SER A 7 8.58 25.96 -1.62
CA SER A 7 7.75 25.25 -2.59
C SER A 7 6.39 25.91 -2.71
N THR A 8 5.77 25.78 -3.87
CA THR A 8 4.43 26.33 -4.15
C THR A 8 3.29 25.39 -3.83
N SER A 9 3.53 24.09 -3.76
CA SER A 9 2.46 23.10 -3.63
C SER A 9 2.71 22.05 -2.55
N TRP A 10 3.95 21.61 -2.36
CA TRP A 10 4.32 20.51 -1.46
C TRP A 10 5.35 20.97 -0.43
N THR A 11 5.58 20.14 0.58
CA THR A 11 6.76 20.33 1.44
C THR A 11 8.01 20.21 0.57
N PRO A 12 8.92 21.19 0.58
CA PRO A 12 10.16 21.13 -0.20
C PRO A 12 10.85 19.77 -0.03
N LEU A 13 11.46 19.26 -1.09
CA LEU A 13 12.21 17.99 -1.19
C LEU A 13 11.35 16.72 -1.17
N ILE A 14 10.13 16.76 -0.66
CA ILE A 14 9.24 15.57 -0.63
C ILE A 14 8.41 15.56 -1.91
N SER A 15 8.81 14.77 -2.89
CA SER A 15 8.27 14.77 -4.26
C SER A 15 8.36 16.13 -4.95
N ASP A 16 9.32 16.94 -4.52
CA ASP A 16 9.62 18.28 -5.00
C ASP A 16 11.14 18.42 -5.25
N PRO A 17 11.59 19.25 -6.19
CA PRO A 17 13.02 19.45 -6.42
C PRO A 17 13.73 20.09 -5.23
N GLY A 18 15.06 19.93 -5.14
CA GLY A 18 15.90 20.62 -4.15
C GLY A 18 16.81 19.71 -3.32
N SER A 19 16.64 18.39 -3.35
CA SER A 19 17.49 17.45 -2.60
C SER A 19 18.98 17.61 -2.88
N ASN A 20 19.37 17.96 -4.10
CA ASN A 20 20.75 18.25 -4.47
C ASN A 20 21.30 19.51 -3.77
N ILE A 21 20.46 20.51 -3.50
CA ILE A 21 20.87 21.74 -2.82
C ILE A 21 21.28 21.41 -1.38
N VAL A 22 20.46 20.64 -0.65
CA VAL A 22 20.77 20.22 0.72
C VAL A 22 22.06 19.39 0.76
N LYS A 23 22.25 18.50 -0.21
CA LYS A 23 23.48 17.71 -0.33
C LYS A 23 24.71 18.61 -0.50
N ILE A 24 24.66 19.55 -1.43
CA ILE A 24 25.75 20.52 -1.68
C ILE A 24 26.05 21.36 -0.45
N LEU A 25 25.03 21.82 0.27
CA LEU A 25 25.22 22.60 1.50
C LEU A 25 25.99 21.80 2.55
N ILE A 26 25.58 20.54 2.79
CA ILE A 26 26.24 19.67 3.78
C ILE A 26 27.68 19.35 3.36
N GLU A 27 27.93 19.07 2.07
CA GLU A 27 29.29 18.86 1.54
C GLU A 27 30.20 20.08 1.71
N ASN A 28 29.65 21.30 1.79
CA ASN A 28 30.37 22.51 2.02
C ASN A 28 30.30 23.01 3.50
N HIS A 29 29.94 22.12 4.43
CA HIS A 29 29.85 22.40 5.88
C HIS A 29 28.88 23.55 6.22
N ILE A 30 27.81 23.70 5.44
CA ILE A 30 26.73 24.66 5.70
C ILE A 30 25.51 23.87 6.17
N ASP A 31 25.10 24.05 7.41
CA ASP A 31 23.95 23.38 7.99
C ASP A 31 22.65 24.11 7.60
N PRO A 32 21.74 23.45 6.82
CA PRO A 32 20.44 24.05 6.54
C PRO A 32 19.53 23.98 7.75
N ILE A 33 18.73 25.01 7.94
CA ILE A 33 17.74 25.11 9.03
C ILE A 33 16.37 24.71 8.45
N SER A 34 15.74 23.68 9.00
CA SER A 34 14.36 23.31 8.66
C SER A 34 13.37 24.17 9.43
N ILE A 35 12.42 24.76 8.70
CA ILE A 35 11.30 25.50 9.31
C ILE A 35 10.07 24.58 9.27
N PRO A 36 9.58 24.09 10.44
CA PRO A 36 8.38 23.28 10.51
C PRO A 36 7.17 24.02 9.94
N GLY A 37 6.35 23.30 9.19
CA GLY A 37 5.17 23.88 8.57
C GLY A 37 4.13 22.85 8.16
N PRO A 38 3.02 23.28 7.56
CA PRO A 38 1.98 22.38 7.07
C PRO A 38 2.52 21.37 6.06
N CYS A 39 2.04 20.14 6.18
CA CYS A 39 2.34 19.04 5.25
C CYS A 39 1.05 18.33 4.86
N SER A 40 0.67 18.40 3.59
CA SER A 40 -0.57 17.80 3.09
C SER A 40 -0.60 16.28 3.24
N ILE A 41 0.57 15.63 3.21
CA ILE A 41 0.70 14.18 3.44
C ILE A 41 0.25 13.84 4.87
N ILE A 42 0.76 14.56 5.86
CA ILE A 42 0.38 14.38 7.27
C ILE A 42 -1.09 14.74 7.48
N SER A 43 -1.57 15.83 6.86
CA SER A 43 -2.98 16.19 6.92
C SER A 43 -3.91 15.10 6.34
N ALA A 44 -3.53 14.49 5.21
CA ALA A 44 -4.29 13.37 4.64
C ALA A 44 -4.30 12.14 5.55
N LEU A 45 -3.17 11.84 6.18
CA LEU A 45 -3.06 10.75 7.16
C LEU A 45 -3.99 10.98 8.35
N THR A 46 -3.98 12.16 8.96
CA THR A 46 -4.86 12.49 10.09
C THR A 46 -6.35 12.45 9.72
N LEU A 47 -6.67 12.66 8.44
CA LEU A 47 -8.03 12.55 7.91
C LEU A 47 -8.41 11.13 7.49
N SER A 48 -7.50 10.15 7.51
CA SER A 48 -7.74 8.83 6.90
C SER A 48 -8.63 7.91 7.72
N SER A 49 -8.74 8.10 9.03
CA SER A 49 -9.36 7.18 10.01
C SER A 49 -8.64 5.83 10.17
N LEU A 50 -7.40 5.70 9.67
CA LEU A 50 -6.57 4.51 9.83
C LEU A 50 -5.58 4.66 10.99
N ASP A 51 -4.99 3.57 11.46
CA ASP A 51 -3.83 3.65 12.36
C ASP A 51 -2.61 4.13 11.55
N ILE A 52 -2.17 5.33 11.90
CA ILE A 52 -1.08 6.04 11.21
C ILE A 52 0.21 6.12 12.02
N SER A 53 0.33 5.32 13.09
CA SER A 53 1.55 5.25 13.92
C SER A 53 2.78 4.95 13.09
N ASN A 54 2.60 4.15 12.04
CA ASN A 54 3.59 3.89 11.00
C ASN A 54 2.91 3.97 9.63
N PHE A 55 3.60 4.45 8.63
CA PHE A 55 3.09 4.48 7.25
C PHE A 55 4.24 4.41 6.24
N LEU A 56 3.92 3.97 5.02
CA LEU A 56 4.84 3.97 3.91
C LEU A 56 4.45 5.04 2.89
N TYR A 57 5.33 5.99 2.66
CA TYR A 57 5.15 6.98 1.61
C TYR A 57 5.75 6.48 0.29
N LEU A 58 4.93 6.38 -0.76
CA LEU A 58 5.34 5.96 -2.09
C LEU A 58 5.45 7.14 -3.08
N GLY A 59 4.87 8.29 -2.76
CA GLY A 59 4.81 9.42 -3.70
C GLY A 59 3.98 9.10 -4.94
N PHE A 60 4.40 9.60 -6.10
CA PHE A 60 3.75 9.29 -7.38
C PHE A 60 4.11 7.90 -7.88
N LEU A 61 3.10 7.14 -8.28
CA LEU A 61 3.31 5.81 -8.85
C LEU A 61 3.72 5.91 -10.34
N PRO A 62 4.40 4.89 -10.88
CA PRO A 62 4.74 4.85 -12.29
C PRO A 62 3.49 4.82 -13.18
N LYS A 63 3.60 5.28 -14.43
CA LYS A 63 2.47 5.32 -15.37
C LYS A 63 2.02 3.92 -15.86
N ASN A 64 2.89 2.93 -15.80
CA ASN A 64 2.61 1.57 -16.28
C ASN A 64 1.79 0.77 -15.27
N PRO A 65 0.56 0.29 -15.63
CA PRO A 65 -0.32 -0.44 -14.73
C PRO A 65 0.30 -1.70 -14.12
N GLN A 66 1.08 -2.47 -14.91
CA GLN A 66 1.72 -3.69 -14.43
C GLN A 66 2.81 -3.40 -13.39
N LYS A 67 3.51 -2.25 -13.51
CA LYS A 67 4.46 -1.81 -12.49
C LYS A 67 3.74 -1.36 -11.22
N ILE A 68 2.59 -0.67 -11.35
CA ILE A 68 1.75 -0.31 -10.19
C ILE A 68 1.31 -1.58 -9.47
N GLN A 69 0.73 -2.56 -10.19
CA GLN A 69 0.30 -3.83 -9.62
C GLN A 69 1.43 -4.51 -8.84
N LYS A 70 2.62 -4.64 -9.42
CA LYS A 70 3.79 -5.25 -8.75
C LYS A 70 4.22 -4.50 -7.49
N ILE A 71 4.07 -3.18 -7.44
CA ILE A 71 4.36 -2.38 -6.25
C ILE A 71 3.31 -2.67 -5.17
N LEU A 72 2.02 -2.65 -5.53
CA LEU A 72 0.92 -2.91 -4.61
C LEU A 72 0.98 -4.32 -4.04
N ASP A 73 1.21 -5.35 -4.87
CA ASP A 73 1.37 -6.75 -4.45
C ASP A 73 2.44 -6.93 -3.36
N LYS A 74 3.50 -6.13 -3.43
CA LYS A 74 4.61 -6.20 -2.47
C LYS A 74 4.38 -5.34 -1.23
N LYS A 75 3.68 -4.22 -1.36
CA LYS A 75 3.63 -3.17 -0.33
C LYS A 75 2.36 -3.17 0.49
N LEU A 76 1.22 -3.57 -0.08
CA LEU A 76 -0.05 -3.61 0.66
C LEU A 76 -0.06 -4.62 1.83
N TYR A 77 0.89 -5.57 1.88
CA TYR A 77 1.00 -6.58 2.93
C TYR A 77 2.09 -6.29 3.97
N LEU A 78 2.57 -5.05 4.06
CA LEU A 78 3.61 -4.68 5.05
C LEU A 78 3.07 -4.44 6.46
N GLY A 79 1.76 -4.46 6.66
CA GLY A 79 1.13 -4.22 7.96
C GLY A 79 1.02 -2.73 8.32
N ILE A 80 1.30 -1.82 7.39
CA ILE A 80 1.24 -0.37 7.58
C ILE A 80 0.53 0.31 6.39
N PRO A 81 -0.24 1.38 6.61
CA PRO A 81 -0.91 2.10 5.53
C PRO A 81 0.10 2.69 4.53
N ILE A 82 -0.35 2.81 3.29
CA ILE A 82 0.44 3.35 2.19
C ILE A 82 -0.11 4.70 1.77
N VAL A 83 0.79 5.67 1.59
CA VAL A 83 0.44 7.01 1.10
C VAL A 83 0.92 7.18 -0.33
N ILE A 84 0.00 7.56 -1.22
CA ILE A 84 0.22 7.73 -2.65
C ILE A 84 -0.24 9.12 -3.07
N LEU A 85 0.56 9.79 -3.91
CA LEU A 85 0.18 11.04 -4.57
C LEU A 85 -0.35 10.74 -5.97
N ALA A 86 -1.38 11.45 -6.40
CA ALA A 86 -1.95 11.28 -7.73
C ALA A 86 -2.60 12.55 -8.28
N SER A 87 -2.47 12.76 -9.58
CA SER A 87 -3.39 13.58 -10.36
C SER A 87 -4.71 12.83 -10.58
N SER A 88 -5.75 13.52 -11.06
CA SER A 88 -7.04 12.90 -11.36
C SER A 88 -6.93 11.64 -12.25
N ARG A 89 -6.16 11.71 -13.33
CA ARG A 89 -5.97 10.57 -14.25
C ARG A 89 -5.25 9.39 -13.58
N GLU A 90 -4.28 9.66 -12.72
CA GLU A 90 -3.54 8.64 -12.00
C GLU A 90 -4.39 8.00 -10.90
N LEU A 91 -5.23 8.80 -10.24
CA LEU A 91 -6.20 8.31 -9.26
C LEU A 91 -7.19 7.32 -9.89
N ILE A 92 -7.83 7.69 -11.01
CA ILE A 92 -8.78 6.80 -11.68
C ILE A 92 -8.11 5.48 -12.08
N ARG A 93 -6.90 5.55 -12.65
CA ARG A 93 -6.12 4.35 -13.00
C ARG A 93 -5.81 3.49 -11.75
N LEU A 94 -5.45 4.12 -10.65
CA LEU A 94 -5.17 3.42 -9.39
C LEU A 94 -6.43 2.74 -8.86
N LEU A 95 -7.58 3.42 -8.88
CA LEU A 95 -8.86 2.86 -8.46
C LEU A 95 -9.27 1.64 -9.31
N ASP A 96 -9.08 1.70 -10.64
CA ASP A 96 -9.36 0.57 -11.52
C ASP A 96 -8.48 -0.66 -11.20
N ILE A 97 -7.19 -0.45 -10.89
CA ILE A 97 -6.26 -1.51 -10.49
C ILE A 97 -6.65 -2.09 -9.13
N LEU A 98 -6.99 -1.23 -8.18
CA LEU A 98 -7.38 -1.65 -6.83
C LEU A 98 -8.73 -2.39 -6.86
N ASP A 99 -9.69 -1.96 -7.69
CA ASP A 99 -10.97 -2.66 -7.85
C ASP A 99 -10.79 -4.06 -8.44
N ALA A 100 -9.89 -4.22 -9.40
CA ALA A 100 -9.63 -5.51 -10.01
C ALA A 100 -9.05 -6.57 -9.02
N SER A 101 -8.26 -6.14 -8.02
CA SER A 101 -7.45 -7.06 -7.19
C SER A 101 -7.69 -6.93 -5.69
N TYR A 102 -8.25 -5.81 -5.21
CA TYR A 102 -8.28 -5.45 -3.77
C TYR A 102 -9.59 -4.78 -3.35
N LYS A 103 -10.73 -5.20 -3.89
CA LYS A 103 -12.07 -4.58 -3.74
C LYS A 103 -12.47 -4.22 -2.31
N GLU A 104 -12.12 -5.07 -1.36
CA GLU A 104 -12.49 -4.92 0.05
C GLU A 104 -11.56 -4.01 0.85
N THR A 105 -10.45 -3.54 0.24
CA THR A 105 -9.49 -2.66 0.90
C THR A 105 -10.12 -1.31 1.17
N PHE A 106 -9.94 -0.80 2.37
CA PHE A 106 -10.36 0.54 2.74
C PHE A 106 -9.33 1.57 2.26
N LEU A 107 -9.81 2.72 1.84
CA LEU A 107 -8.95 3.85 1.49
C LEU A 107 -9.59 5.19 1.85
N SER A 108 -8.74 6.18 2.03
CA SER A 108 -9.10 7.58 2.17
C SER A 108 -8.49 8.37 1.04
N ILE A 109 -9.28 9.17 0.35
CA ILE A 109 -8.87 10.05 -0.75
C ILE A 109 -9.09 11.48 -0.32
N SER A 110 -8.02 12.22 -0.08
CA SER A 110 -8.06 13.66 0.19
C SER A 110 -7.71 14.42 -1.08
N LYS A 111 -8.53 15.41 -1.40
CA LYS A 111 -8.41 16.25 -2.58
C LYS A 111 -8.07 17.67 -2.17
N GLU A 112 -7.13 18.32 -2.88
CA GLU A 112 -6.88 19.76 -2.81
C GLU A 112 -6.77 20.31 -1.37
N ILE A 113 -6.07 19.59 -0.48
CA ILE A 113 -5.92 19.98 0.94
C ILE A 113 -5.42 21.44 1.04
N SER A 114 -6.04 22.22 1.90
CA SER A 114 -5.85 23.65 2.12
C SER A 114 -6.27 24.57 0.97
N LYS A 115 -6.99 24.07 -0.03
CA LYS A 115 -7.51 24.85 -1.16
C LYS A 115 -9.04 24.92 -1.12
N ILE A 116 -9.64 25.80 -1.93
CA ILE A 116 -11.10 26.04 -1.99
C ILE A 116 -11.91 24.78 -2.26
N ASN A 117 -11.36 23.85 -3.05
CA ASN A 117 -12.04 22.61 -3.42
C ASN A 117 -11.59 21.40 -2.57
N GLU A 118 -11.16 21.66 -1.34
CA GLU A 118 -10.78 20.61 -0.41
C GLU A 118 -11.94 19.65 -0.13
N GLY A 119 -11.63 18.38 -0.02
CA GLY A 119 -12.59 17.37 0.37
C GLY A 119 -11.94 16.02 0.61
N THR A 120 -12.59 15.17 1.38
CA THR A 120 -12.10 13.81 1.64
C THR A 120 -13.23 12.80 1.45
N ARG A 121 -12.92 11.69 0.78
CA ARG A 121 -13.78 10.52 0.63
C ARG A 121 -13.12 9.31 1.27
N ARG A 122 -13.89 8.50 1.98
CA ARG A 122 -13.41 7.30 2.67
C ARG A 122 -14.36 6.16 2.43
N GLY A 123 -13.84 4.95 2.36
CA GLY A 123 -14.65 3.74 2.22
C GLY A 123 -13.84 2.60 1.59
N LYS A 124 -14.51 1.49 1.39
CA LYS A 124 -13.95 0.39 0.60
C LYS A 124 -13.89 0.75 -0.88
N ILE A 125 -12.95 0.17 -1.59
CA ILE A 125 -12.78 0.42 -3.02
C ILE A 125 -14.06 0.11 -3.79
N ILE A 126 -14.70 -1.02 -3.48
CA ILE A 126 -15.95 -1.44 -4.12
C ILE A 126 -17.07 -0.37 -4.04
N ASP A 127 -17.09 0.41 -2.97
CA ASP A 127 -18.08 1.48 -2.80
C ASP A 127 -17.65 2.77 -3.51
N ILE A 128 -16.37 3.11 -3.42
CA ILE A 128 -15.82 4.35 -3.99
C ILE A 128 -15.81 4.31 -5.52
N ILE A 129 -15.51 3.16 -6.13
CA ILE A 129 -15.39 3.02 -7.59
C ILE A 129 -16.71 3.33 -8.31
N GLN A 130 -17.84 3.13 -7.66
CA GLN A 130 -19.15 3.43 -8.23
C GLN A 130 -19.36 4.92 -8.50
N TYR A 131 -18.62 5.78 -7.83
CA TYR A 131 -18.70 7.24 -7.94
C TYR A 131 -17.52 7.86 -8.69
N LYS A 132 -16.70 7.06 -9.39
CA LYS A 132 -15.47 7.56 -10.04
C LYS A 132 -15.71 8.65 -11.08
N GLU A 133 -16.91 8.72 -11.67
CA GLU A 133 -17.33 9.77 -12.60
C GLU A 133 -17.81 11.05 -11.92
N HIS A 134 -17.95 11.07 -10.60
CA HIS A 134 -18.36 12.25 -9.86
C HIS A 134 -17.31 13.37 -9.96
N ASP A 135 -17.74 14.62 -9.94
CA ASP A 135 -16.90 15.82 -10.08
C ASP A 135 -15.74 15.89 -9.09
N PHE A 136 -15.89 15.25 -7.93
CA PHE A 136 -14.81 15.13 -6.96
C PHE A 136 -13.54 14.55 -7.57
N PHE A 137 -13.64 13.57 -8.48
CA PHE A 137 -12.51 12.84 -9.05
C PHE A 137 -11.96 13.45 -10.35
N LYS A 138 -12.70 14.38 -10.99
CA LYS A 138 -12.37 14.86 -12.33
C LYS A 138 -11.15 15.78 -12.41
N LYS A 139 -10.86 16.55 -11.36
CA LYS A 139 -9.78 17.55 -11.37
C LYS A 139 -9.21 17.75 -9.98
N GLY A 140 -7.90 17.95 -9.89
CA GLY A 140 -7.19 18.30 -8.66
C GLY A 140 -5.99 17.40 -8.38
N GLU A 141 -5.36 17.68 -7.26
CA GLU A 141 -4.29 16.89 -6.66
C GLU A 141 -4.87 16.05 -5.53
N PHE A 142 -4.48 14.79 -5.47
CA PHE A 142 -5.02 13.82 -4.53
C PHE A 142 -3.93 13.17 -3.71
N ILE A 143 -4.25 12.94 -2.44
CA ILE A 143 -3.46 12.09 -1.57
C ILE A 143 -4.33 10.91 -1.15
N ILE A 144 -3.88 9.74 -1.47
CA ILE A 144 -4.57 8.49 -1.20
C ILE A 144 -3.85 7.78 -0.06
N VAL A 145 -4.57 7.47 1.01
CA VAL A 145 -4.09 6.60 2.08
C VAL A 145 -4.82 5.28 1.94
N VAL A 146 -4.07 4.25 1.60
CA VAL A 146 -4.61 2.89 1.40
C VAL A 146 -4.31 2.08 2.65
N GLU A 147 -5.33 1.45 3.21
CA GLU A 147 -5.18 0.51 4.31
C GLU A 147 -4.27 -0.65 3.92
N ASN A 148 -3.46 -1.12 4.86
CA ASN A 148 -2.73 -2.34 4.64
C ASN A 148 -3.68 -3.53 4.52
N LEU A 149 -3.39 -4.41 3.60
CA LEU A 149 -3.99 -5.74 3.63
C LEU A 149 -3.26 -6.53 4.72
N VAL A 150 -3.98 -6.93 5.74
CA VAL A 150 -3.51 -8.05 6.53
C VAL A 150 -3.35 -9.18 5.51
N LYS A 151 -2.14 -9.73 5.33
CA LYS A 151 -2.07 -11.07 4.73
C LYS A 151 -3.11 -11.83 5.51
N LYS A 152 -4.19 -12.27 4.86
CA LYS A 152 -4.97 -13.36 5.45
C LYS A 152 -3.90 -14.31 5.92
N ASP A 153 -3.72 -14.39 7.23
CA ASP A 153 -2.73 -15.31 7.78
C ASP A 153 -2.96 -16.60 7.02
N LEU A 154 -1.91 -17.26 6.60
CA LEU A 154 -2.03 -18.60 5.98
C LEU A 154 -2.93 -19.53 6.81
N ASP A 155 -3.29 -19.08 8.03
CA ASP A 155 -4.32 -19.63 8.91
C ASP A 155 -5.73 -19.67 8.30
N SER A 156 -6.05 -18.84 7.30
CA SER A 156 -7.30 -18.91 6.54
C SER A 156 -7.13 -19.48 5.13
N ASP A 157 -5.90 -19.70 4.67
CA ASP A 157 -5.63 -20.25 3.34
C ASP A 157 -5.43 -21.77 3.39
N LEU A 158 -6.46 -22.47 3.89
CA LEU A 158 -6.51 -23.93 3.81
C LEU A 158 -6.44 -24.42 2.35
N GLU A 159 -6.91 -23.64 1.38
CA GLU A 159 -6.79 -23.93 -0.05
C GLU A 159 -5.34 -23.83 -0.53
N GLY A 160 -4.60 -22.81 -0.12
CA GLY A 160 -3.18 -22.66 -0.46
C GLY A 160 -2.33 -23.78 0.14
N ILE A 161 -2.62 -24.14 1.41
CA ILE A 161 -1.97 -25.29 2.06
C ILE A 161 -2.32 -26.60 1.34
N GLU A 162 -3.57 -26.79 0.98
CA GLU A 162 -4.00 -27.99 0.25
C GLU A 162 -3.31 -28.09 -1.10
N THR A 163 -3.23 -27.00 -1.84
CA THR A 163 -2.52 -26.93 -3.12
C THR A 163 -1.03 -27.25 -2.96
N LEU A 164 -0.38 -26.69 -1.94
CA LEU A 164 1.02 -26.98 -1.63
C LEU A 164 1.22 -28.45 -1.24
N LEU A 165 0.37 -29.00 -0.38
CA LEU A 165 0.39 -30.40 0.02
C LEU A 165 0.19 -31.34 -1.18
N LYS A 166 -0.72 -31.02 -2.10
CA LYS A 166 -0.93 -31.77 -3.36
C LYS A 166 0.33 -31.76 -4.24
N SER A 167 0.99 -30.62 -4.34
CA SER A 167 2.27 -30.51 -5.08
C SER A 167 3.36 -31.35 -4.44
N LEU A 168 3.52 -31.30 -3.11
CA LEU A 168 4.52 -32.09 -2.39
C LEU A 168 4.25 -33.60 -2.48
N LYS A 169 2.96 -34.01 -2.47
CA LYS A 169 2.54 -35.41 -2.72
C LYS A 169 2.92 -35.86 -4.13
N LYS A 170 2.72 -35.00 -5.13
CA LYS A 170 3.08 -35.27 -6.54
C LYS A 170 4.59 -35.45 -6.73
N GLU A 171 5.39 -34.73 -5.96
CA GLU A 171 6.86 -34.86 -5.94
C GLU A 171 7.36 -36.07 -5.12
N GLY A 172 6.46 -36.93 -4.65
CA GLY A 172 6.79 -38.17 -3.96
C GLY A 172 7.17 -38.03 -2.47
N LEU A 173 6.95 -36.87 -1.86
CA LEU A 173 7.23 -36.71 -0.43
C LEU A 173 6.16 -37.42 0.42
N THR A 174 6.61 -37.95 1.56
CA THR A 174 5.71 -38.55 2.54
C THR A 174 4.86 -37.48 3.25
N LEU A 175 3.69 -37.87 3.75
CA LEU A 175 2.83 -37.00 4.55
C LEU A 175 3.59 -36.29 5.68
N LYS A 176 4.44 -37.00 6.42
CA LYS A 176 5.21 -36.46 7.55
C LYS A 176 6.24 -35.43 7.09
N GLN A 177 6.94 -35.65 5.98
CA GLN A 177 7.88 -34.69 5.40
C GLN A 177 7.15 -33.42 4.92
N SER A 178 6.03 -33.59 4.20
CA SER A 178 5.23 -32.49 3.70
C SER A 178 4.66 -31.61 4.82
N VAL A 179 4.15 -32.23 5.89
CA VAL A 179 3.67 -31.50 7.09
C VAL A 179 4.79 -30.70 7.75
N ASN A 180 6.01 -31.27 7.86
CA ASN A 180 7.13 -30.55 8.45
C ASN A 180 7.56 -29.36 7.58
N ILE A 181 7.67 -29.55 6.25
CA ILE A 181 7.99 -28.47 5.31
C ILE A 181 6.96 -27.35 5.44
N VAL A 182 5.67 -27.65 5.30
CA VAL A 182 4.61 -26.64 5.39
C VAL A 182 4.64 -25.92 6.73
N LYS A 183 4.96 -26.63 7.83
CA LYS A 183 5.05 -26.02 9.17
C LYS A 183 6.19 -24.99 9.31
N GLU A 184 7.29 -25.14 8.59
CA GLU A 184 8.40 -24.18 8.62
C GLU A 184 8.04 -22.85 7.95
N TYR A 185 7.16 -22.90 6.93
CA TYR A 185 6.76 -21.71 6.16
C TYR A 185 5.43 -21.10 6.59
N CYS A 186 4.61 -21.84 7.34
CA CYS A 186 3.28 -21.41 7.78
C CYS A 186 3.21 -21.28 9.30
N LYS A 187 2.59 -20.19 9.78
CA LYS A 187 2.33 -19.97 11.22
C LYS A 187 1.17 -20.82 11.78
N ILE A 188 0.64 -21.76 11.02
CA ILE A 188 -0.48 -22.63 11.37
C ILE A 188 -0.04 -23.74 12.32
N SER A 189 -0.93 -24.18 13.22
CA SER A 189 -0.61 -25.28 14.12
C SER A 189 -0.36 -26.58 13.34
N LYS A 190 0.64 -27.35 13.76
CA LYS A 190 1.00 -28.63 13.14
C LYS A 190 -0.19 -29.58 13.02
N LYS A 191 -1.11 -29.52 14.00
CA LYS A 191 -2.34 -30.33 14.04
C LYS A 191 -3.28 -30.01 12.86
N ILE A 192 -3.45 -28.74 12.52
CA ILE A 192 -4.30 -28.30 11.39
C ILE A 192 -3.68 -28.75 10.07
N ILE A 193 -2.37 -28.50 9.89
CA ILE A 193 -1.64 -28.92 8.68
C ILE A 193 -1.72 -30.44 8.51
N TYR A 194 -1.55 -31.21 9.57
CA TYR A 194 -1.63 -32.65 9.55
C TYR A 194 -3.02 -33.15 9.16
N ASN A 195 -4.08 -32.54 9.69
CA ASN A 195 -5.45 -32.91 9.33
C ASN A 195 -5.75 -32.62 7.85
N GLN A 196 -5.23 -31.52 7.31
CA GLN A 196 -5.37 -31.21 5.90
C GLN A 196 -4.56 -32.16 5.01
N ALA A 197 -3.33 -32.50 5.45
CA ALA A 197 -2.51 -33.48 4.76
C ALA A 197 -3.18 -34.86 4.69
N LEU A 198 -3.83 -35.29 5.77
CA LEU A 198 -4.60 -36.55 5.77
C LEU A 198 -5.68 -36.57 4.71
N LYS A 199 -6.42 -35.46 4.50
CA LYS A 199 -7.42 -35.38 3.44
C LYS A 199 -6.78 -35.57 2.08
N VAL A 200 -5.71 -34.81 1.79
CA VAL A 200 -4.98 -34.86 0.53
C VAL A 200 -4.40 -36.26 0.25
N TRP A 201 -3.86 -36.96 1.27
CA TRP A 201 -3.28 -38.29 1.10
C TRP A 201 -4.34 -39.38 0.94
N ASN A 202 -5.56 -39.19 1.48
CA ASN A 202 -6.69 -40.13 1.38
C ASN A 202 -7.53 -39.92 0.10
N GLU A 203 -7.38 -38.78 -0.60
CA GLU A 203 -7.93 -38.58 -1.94
C GLU A 203 -7.22 -39.54 -2.93
N LYS A 204 -7.99 -40.51 -3.48
CA LYS A 204 -7.51 -41.47 -4.50
C LYS A 204 -7.31 -40.80 -5.85
#